data_ee98fca8311a99c3c1aa6debc3d71bf0
#
_entry.id   ee98fca8311a99c3c1aa6debc3d71bf0
#
_cell.length_a   1.000
_cell.length_b   1.000
_cell.length_c   1.000
_cell.angle_alpha   90.00
_cell.angle_beta   90.00
_cell.angle_gamma   90.00
#
_symmetry.space_group_name_H-M   'P 1'
#
loop_
_entity.id
_entity.type
_entity.pdbx_description
1 polymer ?
#
loop_
_entity_poly.entity_id
_entity_poly.type
_entity_poly.pdbx_seq_one_letter_code
_entity_poly.pdbx_strand_id
1 'polypeptide(L)'
;MTVQELIKDFLAYVEIERGRSVKTVENYAHYLERFLLHSGVKQPMDITQDKVRDYRLWLHRQPGLRTKSGGSPMKKKTQNYHLIALRSFLKYLVKRGIPSLPPETIELAKTPERELDLITAAELERLMKAPTGETLPSLRDRAILELFFSTGLRVSELCGLSRDIDLTRDELSVRGKGEKVRVVFLSSEAKKSVKQYLDKRDDTDDALFVRQRMSKEKSDGNVSLRLTPRSVERMMKHYAAKAGISKKVTPHIIRHSFATDLLENGADLRSVQALLGHANISTTQIYTHVARERLKQLHSVHHPRG
;
A
#
# COMPACT_ATOMS: atom_id res chain seq x y z
N MET A 1 -27.53 20.45 15.84
CA MET A 1 -26.35 19.57 15.94
C MET A 1 -25.11 20.34 15.50
N THR A 2 -24.06 20.26 16.28
CA THR A 2 -22.77 20.86 15.93
C THR A 2 -22.08 20.08 14.81
N VAL A 3 -21.15 20.72 14.08
CA VAL A 3 -20.34 20.02 13.07
C VAL A 3 -19.54 18.86 13.70
N GLN A 4 -19.13 19.00 14.94
CA GLN A 4 -18.37 17.96 15.64
C GLN A 4 -19.22 16.70 15.93
N GLU A 5 -20.49 16.86 16.31
CA GLU A 5 -21.43 15.74 16.45
C GLU A 5 -21.70 15.08 15.10
N LEU A 6 -21.95 15.87 14.06
CA LEU A 6 -22.18 15.37 12.71
C LEU A 6 -20.97 14.64 12.10
N ILE A 7 -19.74 15.04 12.47
CA ILE A 7 -18.53 14.29 12.06
C ILE A 7 -18.50 12.94 12.76
N LYS A 8 -18.86 12.83 14.02
CA LYS A 8 -18.92 11.52 14.72
C LYS A 8 -19.93 10.59 14.04
N ASP A 9 -21.13 11.11 13.72
CA ASP A 9 -22.16 10.34 13.01
C ASP A 9 -21.68 9.93 11.59
N PHE A 10 -21.00 10.84 10.90
CA PHE A 10 -20.43 10.56 9.59
C PHE A 10 -19.36 9.45 9.65
N LEU A 11 -18.50 9.46 10.66
CA LEU A 11 -17.46 8.43 10.82
C LEU A 11 -18.08 7.06 11.09
N ALA A 12 -19.12 6.99 11.94
CA ALA A 12 -19.91 5.78 12.16
C ALA A 12 -20.60 5.30 10.85
N TYR A 13 -21.19 6.22 10.09
CA TYR A 13 -21.76 5.92 8.77
C TYR A 13 -20.71 5.34 7.80
N VAL A 14 -19.50 5.92 7.77
CA VAL A 14 -18.41 5.47 6.89
C VAL A 14 -17.93 4.08 7.28
N GLU A 15 -17.86 3.78 8.58
CA GLU A 15 -17.45 2.49 9.11
C GLU A 15 -18.51 1.41 8.85
N ILE A 16 -19.72 1.64 9.31
CA ILE A 16 -20.78 0.63 9.36
C ILE A 16 -21.51 0.54 8.02
N GLU A 17 -22.14 1.63 7.55
CA GLU A 17 -22.96 1.58 6.33
C GLU A 17 -22.14 1.51 5.04
N ARG A 18 -20.95 2.14 5.02
CA ARG A 18 -20.07 2.13 3.85
C ARG A 18 -19.01 1.03 3.90
N GLY A 19 -18.90 0.29 4.99
CA GLY A 19 -17.96 -0.83 5.16
C GLY A 19 -16.50 -0.43 4.93
N ARG A 20 -16.10 0.82 5.30
CA ARG A 20 -14.73 1.26 5.13
C ARG A 20 -13.84 0.73 6.25
N SER A 21 -12.57 0.46 5.92
CA SER A 21 -11.62 0.00 6.93
C SER A 21 -11.42 1.02 8.04
N VAL A 22 -11.17 0.55 9.25
CA VAL A 22 -10.84 1.36 10.43
C VAL A 22 -9.78 2.41 10.10
N LYS A 23 -8.75 2.02 9.34
CA LYS A 23 -7.70 2.97 8.91
C LYS A 23 -8.21 4.12 8.03
N THR A 24 -9.24 3.89 7.23
CA THR A 24 -9.88 4.95 6.43
C THR A 24 -10.66 5.90 7.34
N VAL A 25 -11.36 5.35 8.34
CA VAL A 25 -12.12 6.13 9.33
C VAL A 25 -11.17 7.01 10.16
N GLU A 26 -10.09 6.45 10.69
CA GLU A 26 -9.05 7.20 11.41
C GLU A 26 -8.46 8.35 10.57
N ASN A 27 -8.16 8.09 9.30
CA ASN A 27 -7.65 9.13 8.41
C ASN A 27 -8.68 10.23 8.18
N TYR A 28 -9.96 9.88 7.98
CA TYR A 28 -11.02 10.86 7.82
C TYR A 28 -11.23 11.67 9.09
N ALA A 29 -11.23 11.03 10.25
CA ALA A 29 -11.29 11.70 11.55
C ALA A 29 -10.17 12.73 11.68
N HIS A 30 -8.92 12.33 11.45
CA HIS A 30 -7.76 13.22 11.51
C HIS A 30 -7.85 14.39 10.53
N TYR A 31 -8.30 14.17 9.29
CA TYR A 31 -8.40 15.24 8.29
C TYR A 31 -9.51 16.23 8.61
N LEU A 32 -10.66 15.75 9.09
CA LEU A 32 -11.79 16.60 9.47
C LEU A 32 -11.52 17.36 10.76
N GLU A 33 -10.87 16.74 11.75
CA GLU A 33 -10.42 17.42 12.97
C GLU A 33 -9.49 18.58 12.66
N ARG A 34 -8.50 18.38 11.78
CA ARG A 34 -7.61 19.46 11.34
C ARG A 34 -8.35 20.60 10.65
N PHE A 35 -9.40 20.28 9.86
CA PHE A 35 -10.25 21.31 9.26
C PHE A 35 -10.99 22.10 10.34
N LEU A 36 -11.61 21.44 11.32
CA LEU A 36 -12.32 22.09 12.43
C LEU A 36 -11.40 23.01 13.24
N LEU A 37 -10.24 22.51 13.63
CA LEU A 37 -9.28 23.28 14.43
C LEU A 37 -8.80 24.54 13.71
N HIS A 38 -8.61 24.47 12.38
CA HIS A 38 -8.17 25.63 11.60
C HIS A 38 -9.31 26.60 11.31
N SER A 39 -10.47 26.10 10.88
CA SER A 39 -11.57 26.96 10.38
C SER A 39 -12.46 27.52 11.48
N GLY A 40 -12.47 26.91 12.67
CA GLY A 40 -13.30 27.31 13.81
C GLY A 40 -14.81 27.18 13.57
N VAL A 41 -15.24 26.39 12.56
CA VAL A 41 -16.67 26.19 12.24
C VAL A 41 -17.37 25.43 13.33
N LYS A 42 -18.58 25.88 13.70
CA LYS A 42 -19.42 25.26 14.74
C LYS A 42 -20.70 24.65 14.16
N GLN A 43 -21.26 25.27 13.13
CA GLN A 43 -22.47 24.83 12.44
C GLN A 43 -22.17 24.45 10.99
N PRO A 44 -22.93 23.53 10.36
CA PRO A 44 -22.72 23.15 8.96
C PRO A 44 -22.76 24.32 7.98
N MET A 45 -23.62 25.30 8.24
CA MET A 45 -23.73 26.53 7.43
C MET A 45 -22.49 27.44 7.51
N ASP A 46 -21.67 27.30 8.56
CA ASP A 46 -20.42 28.07 8.68
C ASP A 46 -19.35 27.57 7.71
N ILE A 47 -19.52 26.39 7.11
CA ILE A 47 -18.60 25.85 6.12
C ILE A 47 -18.84 26.58 4.81
N THR A 48 -18.13 27.68 4.59
CA THR A 48 -18.19 28.50 3.38
C THR A 48 -17.03 28.19 2.43
N GLN A 49 -17.18 28.63 1.17
CA GLN A 49 -16.12 28.48 0.17
C GLN A 49 -14.85 29.22 0.58
N ASP A 50 -14.97 30.37 1.23
CA ASP A 50 -13.82 31.14 1.72
C ASP A 50 -13.06 30.39 2.82
N LYS A 51 -13.77 29.79 3.79
CA LYS A 51 -13.12 28.95 4.82
C LYS A 51 -12.41 27.74 4.22
N VAL A 52 -12.97 27.13 3.19
CA VAL A 52 -12.30 26.02 2.47
C VAL A 52 -11.06 26.52 1.72
N ARG A 53 -11.13 27.72 1.11
CA ARG A 53 -10.01 28.36 0.43
C ARG A 53 -8.89 28.69 1.41
N ASP A 54 -9.21 29.27 2.56
CA ASP A 54 -8.24 29.58 3.61
C ASP A 54 -7.58 28.32 4.15
N TYR A 55 -8.36 27.26 4.36
CA TYR A 55 -7.84 25.97 4.77
C TYR A 55 -6.87 25.37 3.74
N ARG A 56 -7.14 25.51 2.44
CA ARG A 56 -6.22 25.08 1.37
C ARG A 56 -4.90 25.85 1.42
N LEU A 57 -4.96 27.18 1.60
CA LEU A 57 -3.77 28.01 1.73
C LEU A 57 -2.94 27.62 2.96
N TRP A 58 -3.62 27.38 4.07
CA TRP A 58 -2.99 26.92 5.29
C TRP A 58 -2.33 25.54 5.11
N LEU A 59 -3.04 24.56 4.52
CA LEU A 59 -2.46 23.24 4.21
C LEU A 59 -1.22 23.32 3.34
N HIS A 60 -1.23 24.22 2.33
CA HIS A 60 -0.08 24.41 1.45
C HIS A 60 1.17 24.90 2.20
N ARG A 61 0.98 25.72 3.22
CA ARG A 61 2.05 26.26 4.06
C ARG A 61 2.49 25.32 5.17
N GLN A 62 1.74 24.25 5.44
CA GLN A 62 2.14 23.29 6.46
C GLN A 62 3.35 22.47 6.02
N PRO A 63 4.25 22.16 6.96
CA PRO A 63 5.36 21.27 6.67
C PRO A 63 4.83 19.89 6.30
N GLY A 64 5.39 19.30 5.25
CA GLY A 64 5.20 17.89 4.92
C GLY A 64 5.90 16.99 5.93
N LEU A 65 5.99 15.70 5.62
CA LEU A 65 6.76 14.76 6.43
C LEU A 65 8.20 15.31 6.62
N ARG A 66 8.61 15.44 7.88
CA ARG A 66 9.96 15.88 8.25
C ARG A 66 11.01 15.01 7.57
N THR A 67 11.78 15.60 6.67
CA THR A 67 13.06 15.04 6.23
C THR A 67 14.18 15.65 7.09
N LYS A 68 15.31 14.95 7.19
CA LYS A 68 16.47 15.41 7.98
C LYS A 68 17.01 16.81 7.55
N SER A 69 16.62 17.27 6.37
CA SER A 69 17.07 18.51 5.71
C SER A 69 16.04 19.65 5.73
N GLY A 70 15.08 19.65 6.64
CA GLY A 70 14.03 20.68 6.68
C GLY A 70 12.75 20.23 5.98
N GLY A 71 11.58 20.68 6.48
CA GLY A 71 10.28 20.25 5.97
C GLY A 71 9.96 20.87 4.62
N SER A 72 9.84 20.07 3.57
CA SER A 72 9.20 20.52 2.33
C SER A 72 7.71 20.79 2.57
N PRO A 73 7.07 21.71 1.81
CA PRO A 73 5.64 21.94 1.89
C PRO A 73 4.84 20.63 1.71
N MET A 74 3.66 20.58 2.30
CA MET A 74 2.77 19.42 2.17
C MET A 74 2.45 19.16 0.70
N LYS A 75 2.69 17.92 0.22
CA LYS A 75 2.46 17.53 -1.19
C LYS A 75 0.99 17.71 -1.58
N LYS A 76 0.72 18.18 -2.80
CA LYS A 76 -0.63 18.35 -3.35
C LYS A 76 -1.52 17.12 -3.16
N LYS A 77 -0.97 15.92 -3.36
CA LYS A 77 -1.70 14.66 -3.14
C LYS A 77 -2.17 14.51 -1.69
N THR A 78 -1.35 14.89 -0.70
CA THR A 78 -1.73 14.86 0.72
C THR A 78 -2.78 15.91 1.03
N GLN A 79 -2.66 17.12 0.46
CA GLN A 79 -3.70 18.17 0.57
C GLN A 79 -5.04 17.68 0.02
N ASN A 80 -5.03 17.00 -1.14
CA ASN A 80 -6.22 16.41 -1.72
C ASN A 80 -6.89 15.39 -0.79
N TYR A 81 -6.14 14.60 0.00
CA TYR A 81 -6.76 13.67 0.95
C TYR A 81 -7.59 14.38 2.02
N HIS A 82 -7.14 15.54 2.52
CA HIS A 82 -7.93 16.36 3.43
C HIS A 82 -9.22 16.86 2.78
N LEU A 83 -9.13 17.33 1.54
CA LEU A 83 -10.28 17.84 0.79
C LEU A 83 -11.26 16.72 0.39
N ILE A 84 -10.77 15.52 0.08
CA ILE A 84 -11.61 14.33 -0.19
C ILE A 84 -12.42 13.96 1.06
N ALA A 85 -11.81 13.98 2.25
CA ALA A 85 -12.52 13.72 3.49
C ALA A 85 -13.62 14.77 3.73
N LEU A 86 -13.31 16.08 3.57
CA LEU A 86 -14.27 17.16 3.70
C LEU A 86 -15.42 17.04 2.68
N ARG A 87 -15.08 16.80 1.41
CA ARG A 87 -16.07 16.59 0.34
C ARG A 87 -16.98 15.38 0.64
N SER A 88 -16.41 14.31 1.20
CA SER A 88 -17.19 13.12 1.57
C SER A 88 -18.13 13.40 2.75
N PHE A 89 -17.71 14.21 3.72
CA PHE A 89 -18.52 14.68 4.81
C PHE A 89 -19.67 15.57 4.32
N LEU A 90 -19.40 16.54 3.46
CA LEU A 90 -20.45 17.40 2.87
C LEU A 90 -21.47 16.57 2.07
N LYS A 91 -21.04 15.57 1.31
CA LYS A 91 -21.96 14.63 0.64
C LYS A 91 -22.86 13.87 1.61
N TYR A 92 -22.34 13.52 2.78
CA TYR A 92 -23.14 12.92 3.83
C TYR A 92 -24.19 13.90 4.39
N LEU A 93 -23.83 15.17 4.62
CA LEU A 93 -24.76 16.19 5.07
C LEU A 93 -25.91 16.40 4.08
N VAL A 94 -25.59 16.49 2.77
CA VAL A 94 -26.61 16.59 1.70
C VAL A 94 -27.55 15.39 1.73
N LYS A 95 -27.01 14.17 1.87
CA LYS A 95 -27.82 12.93 1.97
C LYS A 95 -28.77 12.95 3.17
N ARG A 96 -28.40 13.63 4.25
CA ARG A 96 -29.19 13.80 5.48
C ARG A 96 -30.13 15.02 5.43
N GLY A 97 -30.17 15.75 4.34
CA GLY A 97 -30.97 16.98 4.22
C GLY A 97 -30.47 18.14 5.07
N ILE A 98 -29.22 18.11 5.51
CA ILE A 98 -28.60 19.15 6.35
C ILE A 98 -27.98 20.21 5.43
N PRO A 99 -28.45 21.49 5.48
CA PRO A 99 -27.90 22.56 4.68
C PRO A 99 -26.41 22.80 4.97
N SER A 100 -25.59 22.84 3.91
CA SER A 100 -24.15 23.06 3.99
C SER A 100 -23.61 23.48 2.63
N LEU A 101 -22.30 23.77 2.55
CA LEU A 101 -21.63 24.02 1.28
C LEU A 101 -21.82 22.84 0.31
N PRO A 102 -22.22 23.06 -0.96
CA PRO A 102 -22.32 21.99 -1.95
C PRO A 102 -20.97 21.28 -2.14
N PRO A 103 -20.92 19.94 -2.05
CA PRO A 103 -19.65 19.17 -2.14
C PRO A 103 -18.90 19.39 -3.45
N GLU A 104 -19.60 19.70 -4.53
CA GLU A 104 -19.08 19.91 -5.88
C GLU A 104 -18.20 21.16 -5.99
N THR A 105 -18.40 22.14 -5.11
CA THR A 105 -17.59 23.38 -5.05
C THR A 105 -16.16 23.12 -4.59
N ILE A 106 -15.92 21.95 -3.97
CA ILE A 106 -14.57 21.56 -3.56
C ILE A 106 -13.86 20.86 -4.71
N GLU A 107 -13.12 21.62 -5.50
CA GLU A 107 -12.26 21.08 -6.55
C GLU A 107 -11.00 20.46 -5.96
N LEU A 108 -10.50 19.39 -6.55
CA LEU A 108 -9.22 18.77 -6.19
C LEU A 108 -8.10 19.25 -7.11
N ALA A 109 -6.94 19.54 -6.55
CA ALA A 109 -5.79 19.94 -7.36
C ALA A 109 -5.37 18.80 -8.29
N LYS A 110 -5.10 19.10 -9.55
CA LYS A 110 -4.46 18.16 -10.47
C LYS A 110 -3.11 17.75 -9.92
N THR A 111 -2.90 16.46 -9.76
CA THR A 111 -1.61 15.88 -9.36
C THR A 111 -0.99 15.22 -10.58
N PRO A 112 0.31 15.44 -10.84
CA PRO A 112 0.98 14.73 -11.92
C PRO A 112 0.90 13.23 -11.68
N GLU A 113 0.77 12.47 -12.76
CA GLU A 113 0.92 11.03 -12.72
C GLU A 113 2.32 10.69 -12.20
N ARG A 114 2.40 9.69 -11.39
CA ARG A 114 3.67 9.26 -10.82
C ARG A 114 4.34 8.33 -11.82
N GLU A 115 5.38 8.80 -12.47
CA GLU A 115 6.31 7.90 -13.13
C GLU A 115 6.91 6.96 -12.07
N LEU A 116 6.78 5.66 -12.32
CA LEU A 116 7.38 4.65 -11.46
C LEU A 116 8.81 4.44 -11.95
N ASP A 117 9.76 4.83 -11.11
CA ASP A 117 11.16 4.50 -11.33
C ASP A 117 11.37 3.02 -10.96
N LEU A 118 11.07 2.15 -11.93
CA LEU A 118 11.17 0.71 -11.76
C LEU A 118 12.63 0.27 -11.74
N ILE A 119 12.91 -0.77 -10.97
CA ILE A 119 14.21 -1.44 -10.98
C ILE A 119 14.33 -2.32 -12.23
N THR A 120 15.52 -2.40 -12.79
CA THR A 120 15.82 -3.28 -13.92
C THR A 120 15.88 -4.74 -13.46
N ALA A 121 15.80 -5.70 -14.39
CA ALA A 121 15.97 -7.12 -14.08
C ALA A 121 17.31 -7.40 -13.38
N ALA A 122 18.40 -6.76 -13.83
CA ALA A 122 19.72 -6.88 -13.20
C ALA A 122 19.76 -6.29 -11.77
N GLU A 123 19.07 -5.18 -11.52
CA GLU A 123 18.92 -4.61 -10.18
C GLU A 123 18.08 -5.52 -9.27
N LEU A 124 17.01 -6.09 -9.80
CA LEU A 124 16.18 -7.06 -9.09
C LEU A 124 16.99 -8.30 -8.69
N GLU A 125 17.75 -8.88 -9.62
CA GLU A 125 18.60 -10.04 -9.34
C GLU A 125 19.61 -9.74 -8.23
N ARG A 126 20.28 -8.59 -8.26
CA ARG A 126 21.18 -8.16 -7.18
C ARG A 126 20.47 -8.01 -5.84
N LEU A 127 19.25 -7.45 -5.86
CA LEU A 127 18.43 -7.31 -4.65
C LEU A 127 18.07 -8.66 -4.05
N MET A 128 17.64 -9.62 -4.88
CA MET A 128 17.27 -10.98 -4.44
C MET A 128 18.46 -11.73 -3.82
N LYS A 129 19.67 -11.51 -4.34
CA LYS A 129 20.93 -12.11 -3.84
C LYS A 129 21.51 -11.35 -2.64
N ALA A 130 21.04 -10.16 -2.29
CA ALA A 130 21.64 -9.32 -1.25
C ALA A 130 21.54 -9.87 0.18
N PRO A 131 20.48 -10.60 0.61
CA PRO A 131 20.45 -11.29 1.89
C PRO A 131 21.37 -12.51 1.88
N THR A 132 22.61 -12.35 2.37
CA THR A 132 23.62 -13.41 2.45
C THR A 132 23.73 -13.94 3.87
N GLY A 133 24.23 -15.19 4.00
CA GLY A 133 24.43 -15.86 5.29
C GLY A 133 23.21 -16.66 5.77
N GLU A 134 23.40 -17.34 6.91
CA GLU A 134 22.44 -18.31 7.48
C GLU A 134 21.89 -17.88 8.84
N THR A 135 22.02 -16.61 9.18
CA THR A 135 21.39 -16.10 10.40
C THR A 135 19.87 -16.06 10.22
N LEU A 136 19.13 -16.21 11.32
CA LEU A 136 17.66 -16.16 11.27
C LEU A 136 17.12 -14.90 10.56
N PRO A 137 17.65 -13.67 10.81
CA PRO A 137 17.25 -12.48 10.05
C PRO A 137 17.57 -12.58 8.55
N SER A 138 18.73 -13.12 8.16
CA SER A 138 19.10 -13.23 6.74
C SER A 138 18.19 -14.21 5.99
N LEU A 139 17.89 -15.36 6.60
CA LEU A 139 16.96 -16.35 6.04
C LEU A 139 15.54 -15.79 5.94
N ARG A 140 15.06 -15.11 6.98
CA ARG A 140 13.78 -14.41 6.97
C ARG A 140 13.68 -13.40 5.82
N ASP A 141 14.70 -12.56 5.70
CA ASP A 141 14.68 -11.46 4.75
C ASP A 141 14.77 -11.98 3.30
N ARG A 142 15.51 -13.08 3.07
CA ARG A 142 15.51 -13.81 1.80
C ARG A 142 14.12 -14.37 1.49
N ALA A 143 13.51 -15.07 2.44
CA ALA A 143 12.17 -15.63 2.28
C ALA A 143 11.10 -14.55 2.00
N ILE A 144 11.23 -13.36 2.61
CA ILE A 144 10.35 -12.23 2.33
C ILE A 144 10.48 -11.75 0.89
N LEU A 145 11.71 -11.57 0.38
CA LEU A 145 11.94 -11.13 -1.00
C LEU A 145 11.43 -12.15 -2.01
N GLU A 146 11.75 -13.45 -1.80
CA GLU A 146 11.28 -14.55 -2.66
C GLU A 146 9.75 -14.62 -2.70
N LEU A 147 9.07 -14.52 -1.55
CA LEU A 147 7.61 -14.49 -1.51
C LEU A 147 7.03 -13.26 -2.23
N PHE A 148 7.61 -12.08 -2.07
CA PHE A 148 7.13 -10.90 -2.79
C PHE A 148 7.24 -11.08 -4.30
N PHE A 149 8.37 -11.58 -4.78
CA PHE A 149 8.60 -11.74 -6.21
C PHE A 149 7.79 -12.90 -6.79
N SER A 150 7.62 -14.00 -6.06
CA SER A 150 6.81 -15.14 -6.49
C SER A 150 5.31 -14.85 -6.56
N THR A 151 4.78 -14.05 -5.62
CA THR A 151 3.33 -13.93 -5.39
C THR A 151 2.76 -12.56 -5.70
N GLY A 152 3.58 -11.55 -5.80
CA GLY A 152 3.14 -10.16 -5.92
C GLY A 152 2.28 -9.66 -4.75
N LEU A 153 2.42 -10.21 -3.55
CA LEU A 153 1.66 -9.83 -2.35
C LEU A 153 1.78 -8.33 -2.02
N ARG A 154 0.73 -7.78 -1.40
CA ARG A 154 0.86 -6.50 -0.69
C ARG A 154 1.64 -6.70 0.60
N VAL A 155 2.37 -5.67 1.04
CA VAL A 155 3.14 -5.77 2.29
C VAL A 155 2.29 -6.12 3.51
N SER A 156 1.06 -5.63 3.59
CA SER A 156 0.13 -5.99 4.66
C SER A 156 -0.34 -7.44 4.59
N GLU A 157 -0.52 -7.97 3.39
CA GLU A 157 -0.88 -9.38 3.16
C GLU A 157 0.26 -10.29 3.58
N LEU A 158 1.50 -9.99 3.16
CA LEU A 158 2.69 -10.73 3.57
C LEU A 158 2.88 -10.70 5.09
N CYS A 159 2.76 -9.54 5.72
CA CYS A 159 2.85 -9.43 7.17
C CYS A 159 1.71 -10.17 7.90
N GLY A 160 0.57 -10.38 7.25
CA GLY A 160 -0.58 -11.09 7.79
C GLY A 160 -0.49 -12.63 7.72
N LEU A 161 0.48 -13.18 6.98
CA LEU A 161 0.60 -14.62 6.82
C LEU A 161 0.89 -15.32 8.17
N SER A 162 0.33 -16.52 8.32
CA SER A 162 0.53 -17.39 9.47
C SER A 162 1.63 -18.43 9.21
N ARG A 163 2.23 -18.94 10.29
CA ARG A 163 3.31 -19.92 10.26
C ARG A 163 2.90 -21.27 9.66
N ASP A 164 1.65 -21.63 9.77
CA ASP A 164 1.04 -22.87 9.29
C ASP A 164 0.79 -22.93 7.78
N ILE A 165 1.58 -22.16 7.01
CA ILE A 165 1.56 -22.19 5.55
C ILE A 165 1.88 -23.57 5.00
N ASP A 166 1.01 -24.11 4.14
CA ASP A 166 1.22 -25.39 3.45
C ASP A 166 2.18 -25.19 2.26
N LEU A 167 3.45 -25.56 2.47
CA LEU A 167 4.50 -25.49 1.45
C LEU A 167 4.55 -26.70 0.51
N THR A 168 3.68 -27.70 0.70
CA THR A 168 3.57 -28.84 -0.23
C THR A 168 2.83 -28.44 -1.50
N ARG A 169 1.92 -27.47 -1.39
CA ARG A 169 1.18 -26.92 -2.50
C ARG A 169 1.93 -25.83 -3.23
N ASP A 170 1.60 -25.65 -4.51
CA ASP A 170 2.14 -24.54 -5.30
C ASP A 170 1.28 -23.27 -5.22
N GLU A 171 0.21 -23.30 -4.44
CA GLU A 171 -0.75 -22.22 -4.30
C GLU A 171 -0.99 -21.84 -2.83
N LEU A 172 -1.29 -20.56 -2.62
CA LEU A 172 -1.61 -20.00 -1.31
C LEU A 172 -2.84 -19.11 -1.43
N SER A 173 -3.83 -19.33 -0.55
CA SER A 173 -4.97 -18.43 -0.41
C SER A 173 -4.62 -17.23 0.44
N VAL A 174 -4.83 -16.04 -0.09
CA VAL A 174 -4.49 -14.78 0.61
C VAL A 174 -5.72 -13.90 0.74
N ARG A 175 -5.95 -13.42 1.95
CA ARG A 175 -7.02 -12.48 2.27
C ARG A 175 -6.56 -11.05 2.00
N GLY A 176 -7.18 -10.40 1.03
CA GLY A 176 -6.86 -9.04 0.61
C GLY A 176 -7.78 -7.98 1.24
N LYS A 177 -7.72 -6.78 0.71
CA LYS A 177 -8.57 -5.66 1.14
C LYS A 177 -10.06 -5.98 0.95
N GLY A 178 -10.86 -5.78 2.00
CA GLY A 178 -12.30 -6.04 2.02
C GLY A 178 -12.63 -7.52 2.10
N GLU A 179 -11.80 -8.31 2.79
CA GLU A 179 -11.98 -9.74 3.06
C GLU A 179 -12.02 -10.64 1.80
N LYS A 180 -11.69 -10.10 0.63
CA LYS A 180 -11.65 -10.87 -0.61
C LYS A 180 -10.46 -11.82 -0.60
N VAL A 181 -10.75 -13.11 -0.74
CA VAL A 181 -9.73 -14.15 -0.88
C VAL A 181 -9.31 -14.26 -2.34
N ARG A 182 -8.03 -14.41 -2.60
CA ARG A 182 -7.49 -14.80 -3.91
C ARG A 182 -6.41 -15.83 -3.75
N VAL A 183 -6.19 -16.62 -4.78
CA VAL A 183 -5.09 -17.57 -4.89
C VAL A 183 -3.87 -16.84 -5.47
N VAL A 184 -2.69 -17.12 -4.94
CA VAL A 184 -1.39 -16.74 -5.48
C VAL A 184 -0.52 -17.99 -5.57
N PHE A 185 0.50 -17.97 -6.45
CA PHE A 185 1.33 -19.15 -6.69
C PHE A 185 2.71 -18.99 -6.06
N LEU A 186 3.23 -20.08 -5.53
CA LEU A 186 4.53 -20.18 -4.87
C LEU A 186 5.54 -20.82 -5.81
N SER A 187 6.62 -20.10 -6.12
CA SER A 187 7.77 -20.68 -6.81
C SER A 187 8.51 -21.67 -5.91
N SER A 188 9.25 -22.59 -6.51
CA SER A 188 10.12 -23.53 -5.78
C SER A 188 11.13 -22.82 -4.88
N GLU A 189 11.71 -21.71 -5.35
CA GLU A 189 12.66 -20.91 -4.58
C GLU A 189 11.99 -20.22 -3.37
N ALA A 190 10.76 -19.71 -3.53
CA ALA A 190 10.00 -19.14 -2.42
C ALA A 190 9.69 -20.19 -1.36
N LYS A 191 9.21 -21.38 -1.77
CA LYS A 191 8.94 -22.50 -0.84
C LYS A 191 10.20 -22.92 -0.10
N LYS A 192 11.33 -23.10 -0.81
CA LYS A 192 12.63 -23.45 -0.24
C LYS A 192 13.11 -22.43 0.78
N SER A 193 13.06 -21.14 0.43
CA SER A 193 13.51 -20.05 1.30
C SER A 193 12.65 -19.93 2.56
N VAL A 194 11.33 -20.08 2.43
CA VAL A 194 10.41 -20.07 3.58
C VAL A 194 10.67 -21.27 4.47
N LYS A 195 10.85 -22.47 3.89
CA LYS A 195 11.17 -23.67 4.67
C LYS A 195 12.47 -23.51 5.45
N GLN A 196 13.56 -23.06 4.81
CA GLN A 196 14.85 -22.82 5.47
C GLN A 196 14.74 -21.85 6.64
N TYR A 197 13.92 -20.80 6.48
CA TYR A 197 13.65 -19.85 7.55
C TYR A 197 12.85 -20.50 8.69
N LEU A 198 11.78 -21.26 8.39
CA LEU A 198 10.95 -21.92 9.39
C LEU A 198 11.71 -22.98 10.17
N ASP A 199 12.56 -23.77 9.50
CA ASP A 199 13.40 -24.81 10.12
C ASP A 199 14.42 -24.21 11.13
N LYS A 200 14.77 -22.93 10.98
CA LYS A 200 15.70 -22.20 11.87
C LYS A 200 15.00 -21.48 13.02
N ARG A 201 13.67 -21.38 13.01
CA ARG A 201 12.91 -20.69 14.06
C ARG A 201 12.77 -21.55 15.31
N ASP A 202 12.98 -20.90 16.45
CA ASP A 202 12.85 -21.48 17.80
C ASP A 202 11.71 -20.91 18.63
N ASP A 203 10.96 -19.92 18.09
CA ASP A 203 9.82 -19.30 18.75
C ASP A 203 8.46 -19.98 18.41
N THR A 204 7.41 -19.65 19.17
CA THR A 204 6.06 -20.20 19.05
C THR A 204 5.03 -19.21 18.50
N ASP A 205 5.48 -18.02 18.03
CA ASP A 205 4.56 -17.01 17.47
C ASP A 205 3.88 -17.55 16.20
N ASP A 206 2.59 -17.29 16.02
CA ASP A 206 1.80 -17.76 14.89
C ASP A 206 2.11 -17.03 13.58
N ALA A 207 2.75 -15.85 13.65
CA ALA A 207 3.13 -15.10 12.46
C ALA A 207 4.17 -15.83 11.62
N LEU A 208 4.00 -15.85 10.28
CA LEU A 208 5.02 -16.39 9.39
C LEU A 208 6.34 -15.66 9.55
N PHE A 209 6.35 -14.33 9.59
CA PHE A 209 7.55 -13.52 9.73
C PHE A 209 7.57 -12.74 11.03
N VAL A 210 8.62 -12.96 11.83
CA VAL A 210 8.79 -12.34 13.15
C VAL A 210 9.98 -11.39 13.19
N ARG A 211 9.90 -10.39 14.05
CA ARG A 211 11.03 -9.53 14.42
C ARG A 211 11.96 -10.29 15.37
N GLN A 212 13.22 -9.96 15.35
CA GLN A 212 14.17 -10.47 16.34
C GLN A 212 13.79 -9.90 17.72
N ARG A 213 13.70 -10.76 18.73
CA ARG A 213 13.54 -10.33 20.12
C ARG A 213 14.74 -9.49 20.54
N MET A 214 14.49 -8.35 21.16
CA MET A 214 15.57 -7.64 21.83
C MET A 214 15.80 -8.29 23.20
N SER A 215 17.07 -8.46 23.56
CA SER A 215 17.49 -9.15 24.82
C SER A 215 16.91 -8.58 26.12
N LYS A 216 16.31 -7.39 26.07
CA LYS A 216 15.64 -6.72 27.19
C LYS A 216 14.12 -6.93 27.28
N GLU A 217 13.50 -7.54 26.26
CA GLU A 217 12.08 -7.86 26.30
C GLU A 217 11.89 -9.11 27.17
N LYS A 218 11.50 -8.89 28.45
CA LYS A 218 10.98 -9.97 29.29
C LYS A 218 9.85 -10.67 28.57
N SER A 219 9.74 -11.96 28.73
CA SER A 219 8.71 -12.82 28.15
C SER A 219 7.30 -12.50 28.71
N ASP A 220 6.82 -11.27 28.51
CA ASP A 220 5.40 -11.02 28.58
C ASP A 220 4.77 -11.73 27.37
N GLY A 221 4.19 -12.89 27.61
CA GLY A 221 3.69 -13.82 26.62
C GLY A 221 2.56 -13.29 25.72
N ASN A 222 2.37 -11.97 25.67
CA ASN A 222 1.23 -11.33 24.99
C ASN A 222 1.62 -10.34 23.89
N VAL A 223 2.92 -10.18 23.58
CA VAL A 223 3.35 -9.25 22.52
C VAL A 223 3.70 -10.03 21.25
N SER A 224 2.84 -9.98 20.25
CA SER A 224 3.13 -10.59 18.95
C SER A 224 4.46 -10.08 18.37
N LEU A 225 5.25 -11.02 17.91
CA LEU A 225 6.53 -10.76 17.23
C LEU A 225 6.35 -10.46 15.75
N ARG A 226 5.13 -10.47 15.24
CA ARG A 226 4.78 -10.24 13.83
C ARG A 226 5.47 -9.02 13.25
N LEU A 227 6.08 -9.16 12.07
CA LEU A 227 6.69 -8.05 11.36
C LEU A 227 5.63 -7.02 10.95
N THR A 228 6.00 -5.75 11.08
CA THR A 228 5.17 -4.63 10.59
C THR A 228 5.56 -4.26 9.15
N PRO A 229 4.62 -3.71 8.36
CA PRO A 229 4.94 -3.17 7.03
C PRO A 229 6.14 -2.22 7.02
N ARG A 230 6.28 -1.39 8.05
CA ARG A 230 7.40 -0.46 8.19
C ARG A 230 8.73 -1.16 8.41
N SER A 231 8.74 -2.31 9.10
CA SER A 231 9.95 -3.13 9.28
C SER A 231 10.40 -3.73 7.96
N VAL A 232 9.46 -4.23 7.15
CA VAL A 232 9.72 -4.75 5.81
C VAL A 232 10.24 -3.66 4.87
N GLU A 233 9.64 -2.46 4.88
CA GLU A 233 10.13 -1.33 4.09
C GLU A 233 11.57 -0.91 4.46
N ARG A 234 11.91 -0.94 5.76
CA ARG A 234 13.29 -0.67 6.23
C ARG A 234 14.27 -1.74 5.77
N MET A 235 13.87 -3.01 5.86
CA MET A 235 14.65 -4.15 5.39
C MET A 235 14.93 -4.01 3.88
N MET A 236 13.92 -3.74 3.06
CA MET A 236 14.10 -3.55 1.62
C MET A 236 15.04 -2.39 1.30
N LYS A 237 14.90 -1.26 2.02
CA LYS A 237 15.82 -0.12 1.86
C LYS A 237 17.26 -0.48 2.21
N HIS A 238 17.47 -1.29 3.24
CA HIS A 238 18.79 -1.78 3.62
C HIS A 238 19.40 -2.63 2.51
N TYR A 239 18.67 -3.62 2.00
CA TYR A 239 19.18 -4.50 0.95
C TYR A 239 19.31 -3.81 -0.41
N ALA A 240 18.49 -2.84 -0.74
CA ALA A 240 18.66 -2.01 -1.92
C ALA A 240 20.00 -1.24 -1.87
N ALA A 241 20.32 -0.62 -0.73
CA ALA A 241 21.60 0.05 -0.53
C ALA A 241 22.77 -0.93 -0.63
N LYS A 242 22.67 -2.13 0.01
CA LYS A 242 23.68 -3.19 -0.06
C LYS A 242 23.91 -3.72 -1.49
N ALA A 243 22.84 -3.77 -2.28
CA ALA A 243 22.88 -4.19 -3.69
C ALA A 243 23.33 -3.07 -4.66
N GLY A 244 23.69 -1.88 -4.17
CA GLY A 244 24.11 -0.75 -4.99
C GLY A 244 22.98 -0.16 -5.85
N ILE A 245 21.72 -0.24 -5.38
CA ILE A 245 20.55 0.29 -6.08
C ILE A 245 20.24 1.68 -5.55
N SER A 246 20.46 2.71 -6.36
CA SER A 246 20.19 4.11 -6.00
C SER A 246 18.71 4.46 -6.00
N LYS A 247 17.89 3.74 -6.77
CA LYS A 247 16.46 3.90 -6.85
C LYS A 247 15.77 3.54 -5.54
N LYS A 248 14.60 4.12 -5.31
CA LYS A 248 13.80 3.80 -4.13
C LYS A 248 13.11 2.44 -4.29
N VAL A 249 13.63 1.39 -3.69
CA VAL A 249 13.00 0.06 -3.65
C VAL A 249 11.96 0.00 -2.54
N THR A 250 10.76 -0.47 -2.88
CA THR A 250 9.63 -0.67 -1.95
C THR A 250 8.88 -1.95 -2.30
N PRO A 251 8.05 -2.51 -1.37
CA PRO A 251 7.20 -3.66 -1.69
C PRO A 251 6.32 -3.46 -2.93
N HIS A 252 5.86 -2.23 -3.15
CA HIS A 252 5.09 -1.89 -4.35
C HIS A 252 5.91 -2.01 -5.63
N ILE A 253 7.19 -1.64 -5.59
CA ILE A 253 8.07 -1.76 -6.77
C ILE A 253 8.31 -3.23 -7.10
N ILE A 254 8.58 -4.09 -6.10
CA ILE A 254 8.73 -5.54 -6.37
C ILE A 254 7.45 -6.14 -6.95
N ARG A 255 6.30 -5.76 -6.42
CA ARG A 255 5.01 -6.18 -6.97
C ARG A 255 4.78 -5.65 -8.39
N HIS A 256 5.28 -4.46 -8.73
CA HIS A 256 5.27 -3.96 -10.09
C HIS A 256 6.21 -4.77 -10.99
N SER A 257 7.42 -5.08 -10.53
CA SER A 257 8.36 -5.94 -11.27
C SER A 257 7.75 -7.31 -11.54
N PHE A 258 7.10 -7.94 -10.55
CA PHE A 258 6.35 -9.18 -10.73
C PHE A 258 5.29 -9.07 -11.83
N ALA A 259 4.48 -8.00 -11.82
CA ALA A 259 3.45 -7.81 -12.82
C ALA A 259 4.01 -7.56 -14.22
N THR A 260 5.09 -6.79 -14.31
CA THR A 260 5.80 -6.51 -15.56
C THR A 260 6.42 -7.77 -16.14
N ASP A 261 7.09 -8.56 -15.31
CA ASP A 261 7.69 -9.84 -15.69
C ASP A 261 6.64 -10.81 -16.28
N LEU A 262 5.48 -10.95 -15.62
CA LEU A 262 4.39 -11.77 -16.17
C LEU A 262 3.90 -11.30 -17.53
N LEU A 263 3.75 -9.99 -17.72
CA LEU A 263 3.28 -9.42 -19.00
C LEU A 263 4.31 -9.53 -20.10
N GLU A 264 5.59 -9.34 -19.81
CA GLU A 264 6.70 -9.54 -20.72
C GLU A 264 6.81 -11.00 -21.18
N ASN A 265 6.50 -11.94 -20.28
CA ASN A 265 6.43 -13.37 -20.55
C ASN A 265 5.09 -13.84 -21.15
N GLY A 266 4.19 -12.92 -21.52
CA GLY A 266 3.00 -13.23 -22.31
C GLY A 266 1.70 -13.41 -21.56
N ALA A 267 1.68 -13.17 -20.25
CA ALA A 267 0.42 -13.17 -19.51
C ALA A 267 -0.49 -12.02 -19.97
N ASP A 268 -1.80 -12.28 -20.02
CA ASP A 268 -2.76 -11.23 -20.35
C ASP A 268 -3.01 -10.30 -19.13
N LEU A 269 -3.42 -9.07 -19.43
CA LEU A 269 -3.61 -8.02 -18.42
C LEU A 269 -4.69 -8.37 -17.38
N ARG A 270 -5.73 -9.13 -17.77
CA ARG A 270 -6.81 -9.53 -16.85
C ARG A 270 -6.34 -10.61 -15.88
N SER A 271 -5.56 -11.58 -16.36
CA SER A 271 -4.93 -12.59 -15.51
C SER A 271 -3.99 -11.94 -14.48
N VAL A 272 -3.16 -10.99 -14.89
CA VAL A 272 -2.31 -10.23 -13.97
C VAL A 272 -3.15 -9.41 -12.98
N GLN A 273 -4.24 -8.79 -13.43
CA GLN A 273 -5.18 -8.09 -12.55
C GLN A 273 -5.78 -9.00 -11.48
N ALA A 274 -6.19 -10.22 -11.87
CA ALA A 274 -6.76 -11.21 -10.97
C ALA A 274 -5.72 -11.67 -9.92
N LEU A 275 -4.51 -12.04 -10.35
CA LEU A 275 -3.41 -12.43 -9.47
C LEU A 275 -3.05 -11.33 -8.46
N LEU A 276 -3.01 -10.09 -8.91
CA LEU A 276 -2.75 -8.95 -8.04
C LEU A 276 -3.95 -8.60 -7.13
N GLY A 277 -5.16 -9.05 -7.44
CA GLY A 277 -6.37 -8.67 -6.69
C GLY A 277 -6.65 -7.17 -6.75
N HIS A 278 -6.57 -6.58 -7.96
CA HIS A 278 -6.94 -5.20 -8.19
C HIS A 278 -8.46 -5.10 -8.40
N ALA A 279 -9.15 -4.47 -7.46
CA ALA A 279 -10.61 -4.27 -7.56
C ALA A 279 -11.02 -3.37 -8.74
N ASN A 280 -10.11 -2.53 -9.24
CA ASN A 280 -10.35 -1.63 -10.35
C ASN A 280 -9.26 -1.80 -11.41
N ILE A 281 -9.68 -1.93 -12.68
CA ILE A 281 -8.77 -2.09 -13.83
C ILE A 281 -7.84 -0.88 -13.99
N SER A 282 -8.26 0.32 -13.55
CA SER A 282 -7.42 1.52 -13.60
C SER A 282 -6.11 1.37 -12.83
N THR A 283 -6.06 0.52 -11.81
CA THR A 283 -4.83 0.21 -11.08
C THR A 283 -3.87 -0.65 -11.91
N THR A 284 -4.39 -1.39 -12.89
CA THR A 284 -3.60 -2.25 -13.79
C THR A 284 -3.28 -1.53 -15.11
N GLN A 285 -3.96 -0.44 -15.41
CA GLN A 285 -3.70 0.38 -16.62
C GLN A 285 -2.28 0.97 -16.66
N ILE A 286 -1.60 1.10 -15.53
CA ILE A 286 -0.19 1.51 -15.48
C ILE A 286 0.75 0.55 -16.24
N TYR A 287 0.30 -0.69 -16.52
CA TYR A 287 1.04 -1.69 -17.29
C TYR A 287 0.64 -1.73 -18.77
N THR A 288 -0.26 -0.86 -19.22
CA THR A 288 -0.78 -0.89 -20.60
C THR A 288 0.35 -0.70 -21.62
N HIS A 289 1.39 0.07 -21.26
CA HIS A 289 2.55 0.27 -22.15
C HIS A 289 3.33 -1.03 -22.38
N VAL A 290 3.52 -1.87 -21.35
CA VAL A 290 4.19 -3.17 -21.46
C VAL A 290 3.39 -4.12 -22.35
N ALA A 291 2.08 -4.20 -22.11
CA ALA A 291 1.18 -5.00 -22.95
C ALA A 291 1.18 -4.51 -24.41
N ARG A 292 1.29 -3.19 -24.63
CA ARG A 292 1.33 -2.61 -25.99
C ARG A 292 2.61 -2.95 -26.74
N GLU A 293 3.76 -2.88 -26.08
CA GLU A 293 5.04 -3.29 -26.70
C GLU A 293 5.02 -4.78 -27.05
N ARG A 294 4.47 -5.61 -26.18
CA ARG A 294 4.32 -7.04 -26.46
C ARG A 294 3.37 -7.32 -27.62
N LEU A 295 2.25 -6.60 -27.70
CA LEU A 295 1.33 -6.69 -28.83
C LEU A 295 1.99 -6.29 -30.15
N LYS A 296 2.85 -5.26 -30.18
CA LYS A 296 3.63 -4.90 -31.34
C LYS A 296 4.58 -6.01 -31.77
N GLN A 297 5.30 -6.62 -30.81
CA GLN A 297 6.18 -7.75 -31.09
C GLN A 297 5.41 -8.94 -31.68
N LEU A 298 4.28 -9.31 -31.05
CA LEU A 298 3.42 -10.38 -31.57
C LEU A 298 2.88 -10.07 -32.97
N HIS A 299 2.46 -8.83 -33.21
CA HIS A 299 2.00 -8.40 -34.52
C HIS A 299 3.12 -8.51 -35.57
N SER A 300 4.34 -8.03 -35.29
CA SER A 300 5.47 -8.10 -36.23
C SER A 300 5.90 -9.54 -36.52
N VAL A 301 5.73 -10.48 -35.57
CA VAL A 301 6.11 -11.89 -35.74
C VAL A 301 5.03 -12.71 -36.45
N HIS A 302 3.78 -12.41 -36.19
CA HIS A 302 2.65 -13.27 -36.62
C HIS A 302 1.77 -12.65 -37.72
N HIS A 303 1.91 -11.35 -38.00
CA HIS A 303 1.12 -10.73 -39.07
C HIS A 303 1.74 -10.98 -40.46
N PRO A 304 0.95 -11.46 -41.44
CA PRO A 304 1.49 -11.83 -42.79
C PRO A 304 2.14 -10.70 -43.57
N ARG A 305 1.97 -9.45 -43.15
CA ARG A 305 2.53 -8.22 -43.75
C ARG A 305 3.26 -7.34 -42.73
N GLY A 306 3.66 -7.91 -41.59
CA GLY A 306 4.41 -7.23 -40.54
C GLY A 306 5.90 -7.28 -40.77
#